data_f4ca7f38624f4aada2f3979280aac407
#
_entry.id   f4ca7f38624f4aada2f3979280aac407
#
_cell.length_a   1.000
_cell.length_b   1.000
_cell.length_c   1.000
_cell.angle_alpha   90.00
_cell.angle_beta   90.00
_cell.angle_gamma   90.00
#
_symmetry.space_group_name_H-M   'P 1'
#
loop_
_entity.id
_entity.type
_entity.pdbx_description
1 polymer ?
#
loop_
_entity_poly.entity_id
_entity_poly.type
_entity_poly.pdbx_seq_one_letter_code
_entity_poly.pdbx_strand_id
1 'polypeptide(L)'
;MTKPLEQNGHEEPDQATADAVNATKPAVSATSADAVKPADTAEPAEGRIATEEKPVETGQLQESGSEESAPAQSSRRVPLILVAVALVLVLAAGIYMLWADHATGNQSAQKPSSGASAAQVSHGPSGDAKAYKALQEVTVKPSVADDQGGLTVSAKGVGSKKKVADAPTVEIFMDPMCPWCGKVGRVIDPQLQRMISAGQINVTYNFLNFLDSASSDQYSSRVDNALAMVAQEDPDHLPAFAAAVFAADFQPNESSYQAVSDARLADKAVGVGVPRALADRFAQGTYRPWVDKVNAYAITRKDAKDAKGEFSTPTIMINGRVWDLTAAAKSQGGLEHLDRALLKALGLKSQDVGHQGKMPSIGAQGKALAVK
;
A
#
# COMPACT_ATOMS: atom_id res chain seq x y z
N MET A 1 -56.16 -10.14 55.26
CA MET A 1 -56.97 -8.95 55.45
C MET A 1 -56.61 -8.00 54.37
N THR A 2 -57.42 -8.05 53.43
CA THR A 2 -58.28 -7.07 52.74
C THR A 2 -57.54 -6.23 51.67
N LYS A 3 -57.86 -6.62 50.45
CA LYS A 3 -58.11 -5.83 49.24
C LYS A 3 -59.17 -4.71 49.53
N PRO A 4 -59.54 -3.73 48.68
CA PRO A 4 -59.53 -3.68 47.21
C PRO A 4 -59.20 -2.31 46.56
N LEU A 5 -58.97 -2.25 45.22
CA LEU A 5 -59.77 -1.80 44.07
C LEU A 5 -60.09 -0.30 43.97
N GLU A 6 -59.81 0.28 42.78
CA GLU A 6 -60.68 0.81 41.71
C GLU A 6 -59.82 1.62 40.74
N GLN A 7 -59.69 1.35 39.46
CA GLN A 7 -60.53 1.48 38.25
C GLN A 7 -60.89 2.90 37.86
N ASN A 8 -60.65 3.09 36.55
CA ASN A 8 -61.26 4.01 35.56
C ASN A 8 -60.35 5.21 35.17
N GLY A 9 -60.25 5.59 33.95
CA GLY A 9 -61.06 5.32 32.78
C GLY A 9 -60.38 5.69 31.48
N HIS A 10 -60.92 5.16 30.49
CA HIS A 10 -60.83 5.40 29.07
C HIS A 10 -60.99 6.87 28.69
N GLU A 11 -60.27 7.33 27.64
CA GLU A 11 -60.88 8.02 26.50
C GLU A 11 -59.89 8.13 25.34
N GLU A 12 -60.10 7.42 24.28
CA GLU A 12 -60.02 7.82 22.88
C GLU A 12 -61.47 8.25 22.50
N PRO A 13 -61.75 9.06 21.46
CA PRO A 13 -61.13 9.15 20.14
C PRO A 13 -61.06 10.61 19.60
N ASP A 14 -60.42 10.87 18.47
CA ASP A 14 -61.15 11.21 17.25
C ASP A 14 -60.23 11.41 16.02
N GLN A 15 -60.69 10.83 14.93
CA GLN A 15 -60.23 11.02 13.59
C GLN A 15 -60.76 12.36 12.98
N ALA A 16 -60.04 12.78 11.97
CA ALA A 16 -60.40 13.68 10.85
C ALA A 16 -59.52 14.95 10.88
N THR A 17 -58.93 15.36 9.80
CA THR A 17 -59.25 15.36 8.38
C THR A 17 -58.00 15.71 7.57
N ALA A 18 -57.90 15.12 6.39
CA ALA A 18 -56.99 15.53 5.31
C ALA A 18 -57.26 16.95 4.88
N ASP A 19 -56.17 17.67 4.55
CA ASP A 19 -56.23 18.64 3.42
C ASP A 19 -54.86 18.76 2.76
N ALA A 20 -54.91 18.53 1.47
CA ALA A 20 -53.87 18.65 0.50
C ALA A 20 -53.62 20.14 0.18
N VAL A 21 -52.37 20.57 0.16
CA VAL A 21 -51.97 21.77 -0.58
C VAL A 21 -50.73 21.42 -1.40
N ASN A 22 -51.01 21.00 -2.55
CA ASN A 22 -50.65 21.43 -3.91
C ASN A 22 -49.27 22.06 -4.13
N ALA A 23 -48.60 21.38 -5.01
CA ALA A 23 -47.38 21.63 -5.71
C ALA A 23 -47.19 23.07 -6.23
N THR A 24 -45.93 23.47 -6.29
CA THR A 24 -45.46 24.28 -7.41
C THR A 24 -44.01 23.93 -7.73
N LYS A 25 -43.88 23.24 -8.82
CA LYS A 25 -42.65 23.02 -9.59
C LYS A 25 -42.54 24.19 -10.56
N PRO A 26 -41.44 24.92 -10.73
CA PRO A 26 -41.22 25.70 -11.91
C PRO A 26 -40.59 24.82 -12.99
N ALA A 27 -41.34 24.67 -14.07
CA ALA A 27 -40.86 24.23 -15.36
C ALA A 27 -39.96 25.31 -15.96
N VAL A 28 -38.75 24.92 -16.35
CA VAL A 28 -37.93 25.74 -17.24
C VAL A 28 -38.10 25.18 -18.64
N SER A 29 -38.69 26.05 -19.44
CA SER A 29 -38.99 25.95 -20.86
C SER A 29 -37.72 25.71 -21.69
N ALA A 30 -37.78 24.70 -22.53
CA ALA A 30 -36.89 24.52 -23.66
C ALA A 30 -37.17 25.57 -24.73
N THR A 31 -36.15 26.29 -25.15
CA THR A 31 -36.20 27.07 -26.41
C THR A 31 -35.07 26.61 -27.31
N SER A 32 -35.51 26.08 -28.41
CA SER A 32 -34.96 25.86 -29.75
C SER A 32 -33.53 26.26 -30.07
N ALA A 33 -32.90 25.27 -30.63
CA ALA A 33 -31.99 25.20 -31.76
C ALA A 33 -31.79 26.51 -32.57
N ASP A 34 -30.51 26.85 -32.74
CA ASP A 34 -30.03 27.37 -33.99
C ASP A 34 -28.72 26.68 -34.38
N ALA A 35 -28.82 26.01 -35.50
CA ALA A 35 -27.77 25.33 -36.21
C ALA A 35 -26.91 26.36 -36.94
N VAL A 36 -25.61 26.38 -36.67
CA VAL A 36 -24.65 27.02 -37.58
C VAL A 36 -23.70 25.92 -38.09
N LYS A 37 -23.81 25.69 -39.36
CA LYS A 37 -23.08 24.79 -40.24
C LYS A 37 -21.65 25.32 -40.45
N PRO A 38 -20.64 24.46 -40.72
CA PRO A 38 -19.24 24.84 -40.79
C PRO A 38 -18.89 25.53 -42.12
N ALA A 39 -17.99 26.50 -42.05
CA ALA A 39 -17.34 27.08 -43.22
C ALA A 39 -15.94 26.46 -43.40
N ASP A 40 -15.77 26.04 -44.57
CA ASP A 40 -14.75 25.49 -45.39
C ASP A 40 -13.36 26.13 -45.30
N THR A 41 -12.37 25.23 -45.41
CA THR A 41 -11.11 25.30 -46.20
C THR A 41 -10.30 26.60 -46.23
N ALA A 42 -9.07 26.50 -45.73
CA ALA A 42 -7.88 26.98 -46.41
C ALA A 42 -6.59 26.32 -45.88
N GLU A 43 -6.06 25.38 -46.58
CA GLU A 43 -4.65 25.13 -46.83
C GLU A 43 -4.33 25.77 -48.19
N PRO A 44 -3.06 26.02 -48.64
CA PRO A 44 -1.76 25.88 -48.03
C PRO A 44 -0.83 27.08 -48.31
N ALA A 45 0.32 27.12 -47.72
CA ALA A 45 1.47 27.77 -48.34
C ALA A 45 2.76 26.99 -47.96
N GLU A 46 3.19 26.20 -48.91
CA GLU A 46 4.57 25.73 -49.03
C GLU A 46 5.53 26.93 -49.23
N GLY A 47 6.53 27.03 -48.39
CA GLY A 47 7.67 27.88 -48.56
C GLY A 47 8.96 27.07 -48.53
N ARG A 48 9.32 26.49 -49.69
CA ARG A 48 10.68 25.99 -49.95
C ARG A 48 11.61 27.20 -50.04
N ILE A 49 12.73 27.18 -49.32
CA ILE A 49 14.00 27.78 -49.71
C ILE A 49 15.09 26.84 -49.18
N ALA A 50 15.63 26.03 -50.02
CA ALA A 50 16.88 26.09 -50.76
C ALA A 50 18.12 25.89 -49.90
N THR A 51 18.66 24.70 -50.07
CA THR A 51 20.01 24.21 -49.89
C THR A 51 21.06 25.19 -50.38
N GLU A 52 22.11 25.39 -49.58
CA GLU A 52 23.42 25.72 -50.11
C GLU A 52 24.49 24.92 -49.36
N GLU A 53 24.91 23.82 -49.99
CA GLU A 53 26.16 23.15 -49.72
C GLU A 53 27.28 23.96 -50.38
N LYS A 54 28.41 24.18 -49.65
CA LYS A 54 29.71 24.17 -50.31
C LYS A 54 30.80 23.66 -49.39
N PRO A 55 31.78 22.97 -49.92
CA PRO A 55 32.63 22.03 -49.22
C PRO A 55 34.07 22.45 -49.03
N VAL A 56 34.73 21.71 -48.09
CA VAL A 56 36.14 21.26 -48.14
C VAL A 56 37.24 22.33 -48.30
N GLU A 57 38.13 22.39 -47.32
CA GLU A 57 39.56 22.34 -47.64
C GLU A 57 40.37 21.65 -46.53
N THR A 58 41.01 20.60 -46.93
CA THR A 58 42.11 19.86 -46.32
C THR A 58 43.34 20.74 -46.22
N GLY A 59 43.94 20.83 -45.07
CA GLY A 59 45.29 21.42 -44.87
C GLY A 59 46.06 20.60 -43.86
N GLN A 60 46.88 19.69 -44.38
CA GLN A 60 48.01 19.07 -43.66
C GLN A 60 49.18 20.05 -43.56
N LEU A 61 50.03 19.74 -42.59
CA LEU A 61 51.45 20.05 -42.36
C LEU A 61 51.64 20.94 -41.11
N GLN A 62 52.53 20.74 -40.17
CA GLN A 62 53.76 19.96 -40.11
C GLN A 62 54.29 20.08 -38.67
N GLU A 63 55.00 19.06 -38.25
CA GLU A 63 55.78 18.94 -37.02
C GLU A 63 56.71 20.14 -36.72
N SER A 64 56.83 20.44 -35.43
CA SER A 64 58.16 20.58 -34.84
C SER A 64 58.12 20.53 -33.35
N GLY A 65 58.98 19.70 -32.80
CA GLY A 65 59.12 19.32 -31.43
C GLY A 65 59.73 20.37 -30.51
N SER A 66 59.53 20.09 -29.24
CA SER A 66 60.62 20.22 -28.23
C SER A 66 60.16 19.51 -26.96
N GLU A 67 60.98 18.60 -26.50
CA GLU A 67 60.98 17.90 -25.24
C GLU A 67 61.02 18.87 -24.06
N GLU A 68 60.21 18.63 -23.06
CA GLU A 68 60.65 18.90 -21.68
C GLU A 68 59.93 17.94 -20.69
N SER A 69 60.75 17.21 -20.01
CA SER A 69 60.46 16.16 -19.02
C SER A 69 60.06 16.77 -17.69
N ALA A 70 59.01 16.20 -17.06
CA ALA A 70 58.84 16.14 -15.60
C ALA A 70 57.80 15.12 -15.15
N PRO A 71 57.73 14.71 -13.88
CA PRO A 71 57.91 13.31 -13.53
C PRO A 71 56.58 12.55 -13.28
N ALA A 72 56.71 11.24 -13.45
CA ALA A 72 55.66 10.23 -13.22
C ALA A 72 55.12 10.26 -11.80
N GLN A 73 53.85 10.58 -11.63
CA GLN A 73 53.06 10.15 -10.45
C GLN A 73 52.37 8.81 -10.77
N SER A 74 52.91 7.77 -10.15
CA SER A 74 52.35 6.44 -10.18
C SER A 74 51.01 6.41 -9.40
N SER A 75 49.87 6.49 -10.07
CA SER A 75 48.59 6.12 -9.49
C SER A 75 48.50 4.60 -9.37
N ARG A 76 48.69 4.08 -8.16
CA ARG A 76 48.39 2.70 -7.80
C ARG A 76 46.87 2.48 -7.93
N ARG A 77 46.42 2.04 -9.07
CA ARG A 77 45.11 1.43 -9.23
C ARG A 77 45.14 0.06 -8.57
N VAL A 78 44.72 -0.01 -7.31
CA VAL A 78 44.38 -1.28 -6.66
C VAL A 78 43.12 -1.80 -7.40
N PRO A 79 43.16 -3.00 -7.98
CA PRO A 79 42.01 -3.49 -8.73
C PRO A 79 40.85 -3.75 -7.76
N LEU A 80 39.70 -3.13 -8.05
CA LEU A 80 38.41 -3.27 -7.33
C LEU A 80 37.98 -4.74 -7.14
N ILE A 81 38.55 -5.66 -7.92
CA ILE A 81 38.25 -7.10 -7.88
C ILE A 81 38.73 -7.75 -6.56
N LEU A 82 39.79 -7.28 -5.92
CA LEU A 82 40.28 -7.88 -4.67
C LEU A 82 39.45 -7.47 -3.45
N VAL A 83 38.76 -6.35 -3.50
CA VAL A 83 37.86 -5.91 -2.42
C VAL A 83 36.55 -6.71 -2.46
N ALA A 84 36.05 -7.04 -3.64
CA ALA A 84 34.84 -7.84 -3.80
C ALA A 84 35.02 -9.30 -3.34
N VAL A 85 36.20 -9.90 -3.57
CA VAL A 85 36.50 -11.26 -3.14
C VAL A 85 36.67 -11.35 -1.62
N ALA A 86 37.24 -10.34 -0.98
CA ALA A 86 37.38 -10.30 0.48
C ALA A 86 36.01 -10.17 1.20
N LEU A 87 35.07 -9.42 0.63
CA LEU A 87 33.72 -9.29 1.18
C LEU A 87 32.91 -10.60 1.08
N VAL A 88 33.04 -11.34 -0.01
CA VAL A 88 32.36 -12.64 -0.20
C VAL A 88 32.91 -13.70 0.76
N LEU A 89 34.20 -13.69 1.06
CA LEU A 89 34.81 -14.65 2.00
C LEU A 89 34.44 -14.38 3.47
N VAL A 90 34.25 -13.12 3.85
CA VAL A 90 33.80 -12.75 5.20
C VAL A 90 32.31 -13.14 5.42
N LEU A 91 31.47 -13.03 4.39
CA LEU A 91 30.08 -13.46 4.45
C LEU A 91 29.95 -14.99 4.49
N ALA A 92 30.81 -15.73 3.77
CA ALA A 92 30.81 -17.19 3.79
C ALA A 92 31.29 -17.77 5.14
N ALA A 93 32.26 -17.13 5.80
CA ALA A 93 32.73 -17.53 7.13
C ALA A 93 31.71 -17.26 8.24
N GLY A 94 30.91 -16.18 8.12
CA GLY A 94 29.82 -15.87 9.06
C GLY A 94 28.68 -16.89 9.02
N ILE A 95 28.39 -17.44 7.85
CA ILE A 95 27.34 -18.46 7.67
C ILE A 95 27.78 -19.83 8.21
N TYR A 96 29.07 -20.16 8.13
CA TYR A 96 29.59 -21.45 8.61
C TYR A 96 29.61 -21.55 10.14
N MET A 97 29.84 -20.45 10.85
CA MET A 97 29.83 -20.42 12.33
C MET A 97 28.42 -20.53 12.93
N LEU A 98 27.39 -20.18 12.20
CA LEU A 98 25.97 -20.29 12.64
C LEU A 98 25.41 -21.72 12.46
N TRP A 99 26.07 -22.59 11.71
CA TRP A 99 25.61 -23.96 11.43
C TRP A 99 26.16 -25.03 12.40
N ALA A 100 27.17 -24.70 13.21
CA ALA A 100 27.85 -25.67 14.06
C ALA A 100 27.18 -25.88 15.43
N ASP A 101 26.22 -25.04 15.86
CA ASP A 101 25.64 -25.10 17.21
C ASP A 101 24.27 -25.81 17.32
N HIS A 102 23.80 -26.51 16.28
CA HIS A 102 22.47 -27.13 16.28
C HIS A 102 22.45 -28.66 16.21
N ALA A 103 23.51 -29.33 16.69
CA ALA A 103 23.55 -30.78 16.70
C ALA A 103 23.77 -31.35 18.09
N THR A 104 22.91 -31.05 19.08
CA THR A 104 22.69 -31.96 20.25
C THR A 104 21.49 -31.44 21.08
N GLY A 105 20.42 -32.23 21.19
CA GLY A 105 19.37 -31.93 22.17
C GLY A 105 18.06 -32.65 21.95
N ASN A 106 18.04 -33.91 22.23
CA ASN A 106 16.96 -34.72 22.88
C ASN A 106 15.48 -34.50 22.49
N GLN A 107 14.93 -35.50 21.79
CA GLN A 107 13.51 -35.74 21.57
C GLN A 107 12.86 -36.29 22.85
N SER A 108 11.83 -35.63 23.32
CA SER A 108 10.81 -36.23 24.17
C SER A 108 9.47 -36.16 23.44
N ALA A 109 9.03 -37.33 23.01
CA ALA A 109 7.72 -37.52 22.36
C ALA A 109 6.59 -37.31 23.36
N GLN A 110 5.70 -36.35 23.06
CA GLN A 110 4.44 -36.21 23.77
C GLN A 110 3.26 -36.39 22.78
N LYS A 111 2.42 -37.36 23.13
CA LYS A 111 1.25 -37.89 22.45
C LYS A 111 0.15 -36.79 22.32
N PRO A 112 -0.54 -36.64 21.19
CA PRO A 112 -1.58 -35.63 21.07
C PRO A 112 -2.86 -36.05 21.79
N SER A 113 -3.30 -35.18 22.70
CA SER A 113 -4.64 -35.21 23.31
C SER A 113 -5.57 -34.36 22.44
N SER A 114 -6.63 -35.00 21.96
CA SER A 114 -7.72 -34.38 21.21
C SER A 114 -8.60 -33.55 22.14
N GLY A 115 -8.61 -32.24 21.90
CA GLY A 115 -9.54 -31.29 22.49
C GLY A 115 -9.51 -30.00 21.65
N ALA A 116 -10.36 -29.95 20.60
CA ALA A 116 -10.49 -28.77 19.78
C ALA A 116 -11.28 -27.70 20.53
N SER A 117 -10.57 -26.87 21.28
CA SER A 117 -11.06 -25.55 21.65
C SER A 117 -10.54 -24.56 20.61
N ALA A 118 -11.44 -23.79 19.99
CA ALA A 118 -11.09 -22.73 19.05
C ALA A 118 -10.21 -21.69 19.79
N ALA A 119 -8.91 -21.92 19.78
CA ALA A 119 -7.94 -20.95 20.26
C ALA A 119 -7.98 -19.75 19.32
N GLN A 120 -8.53 -18.64 19.79
CA GLN A 120 -8.17 -17.33 19.26
C GLN A 120 -6.65 -17.28 19.25
N VAL A 121 -6.07 -17.24 18.06
CA VAL A 121 -4.63 -17.03 17.89
C VAL A 121 -4.36 -15.61 18.36
N SER A 122 -4.03 -15.46 19.62
CA SER A 122 -3.43 -14.23 20.15
C SER A 122 -2.06 -14.14 19.49
N HIS A 123 -1.97 -13.33 18.48
CA HIS A 123 -0.69 -12.99 17.87
C HIS A 123 0.05 -12.09 18.86
N GLY A 124 0.81 -12.69 19.78
CA GLY A 124 1.86 -11.99 20.47
C GLY A 124 2.88 -11.46 19.46
N PRO A 125 3.77 -10.53 19.85
CA PRO A 125 4.72 -9.92 18.93
C PRO A 125 5.57 -10.99 18.24
N SER A 126 5.43 -11.10 16.91
CA SER A 126 6.17 -12.06 16.09
C SER A 126 7.59 -11.57 15.75
N GLY A 127 7.89 -10.29 16.04
CA GLY A 127 9.14 -9.60 15.77
C GLY A 127 10.05 -9.45 17.00
N ASP A 128 10.98 -8.51 16.91
CA ASP A 128 11.89 -8.15 18.00
C ASP A 128 11.13 -7.51 19.16
N ALA A 129 11.32 -8.05 20.36
CA ALA A 129 10.59 -7.59 21.56
C ALA A 129 10.94 -6.15 21.97
N LYS A 130 12.19 -5.70 21.73
CA LYS A 130 12.62 -4.33 22.03
C LYS A 130 11.97 -3.34 21.05
N ALA A 131 11.95 -3.69 19.76
CA ALA A 131 11.30 -2.88 18.74
C ALA A 131 9.78 -2.81 18.99
N TYR A 132 9.14 -3.92 19.35
CA TYR A 132 7.72 -3.94 19.72
C TYR A 132 7.44 -3.04 20.93
N LYS A 133 8.23 -3.17 22.00
CA LYS A 133 8.11 -2.30 23.18
C LYS A 133 8.24 -0.84 22.83
N ALA A 134 9.25 -0.48 22.00
CA ALA A 134 9.45 0.89 21.56
C ALA A 134 8.26 1.43 20.75
N LEU A 135 7.58 0.59 19.97
CA LEU A 135 6.34 0.95 19.26
C LEU A 135 5.19 1.21 20.26
N GLN A 136 5.07 0.38 21.32
CA GLN A 136 4.02 0.57 22.34
C GLN A 136 4.19 1.86 23.14
N GLU A 137 5.43 2.29 23.38
CA GLU A 137 5.79 3.49 24.14
C GLU A 137 5.52 4.79 23.38
N VAL A 138 5.22 4.73 22.08
CA VAL A 138 4.83 5.93 21.31
C VAL A 138 3.48 6.45 21.80
N THR A 139 3.47 7.68 22.30
CA THR A 139 2.27 8.31 22.85
C THR A 139 1.37 8.93 21.78
N VAL A 140 1.96 9.48 20.71
CA VAL A 140 1.23 10.10 19.60
C VAL A 140 1.15 9.12 18.45
N LYS A 141 0.03 8.41 18.35
CA LYS A 141 -0.25 7.41 17.33
C LYS A 141 -1.73 7.41 16.94
N PRO A 142 -2.10 6.98 15.72
CA PRO A 142 -3.51 6.85 15.35
C PRO A 142 -4.22 5.88 16.29
N SER A 143 -5.35 6.29 16.85
CA SER A 143 -6.14 5.43 17.76
C SER A 143 -6.79 4.24 17.05
N VAL A 144 -6.86 4.30 15.71
CA VAL A 144 -7.37 3.25 14.83
C VAL A 144 -6.32 2.19 14.48
N ALA A 145 -5.03 2.47 14.72
CA ALA A 145 -3.97 1.50 14.50
C ALA A 145 -4.05 0.34 15.52
N ASP A 146 -3.65 -0.85 15.07
CA ASP A 146 -3.48 -1.98 15.98
C ASP A 146 -2.15 -1.88 16.76
N ASP A 147 -1.90 -2.84 17.63
CA ASP A 147 -0.71 -2.89 18.47
C ASP A 147 0.59 -3.18 17.69
N GLN A 148 0.49 -3.60 16.43
CA GLN A 148 1.62 -3.83 15.54
C GLN A 148 1.82 -2.70 14.52
N GLY A 149 0.98 -1.67 14.56
CA GLY A 149 1.03 -0.51 13.67
C GLY A 149 0.19 -0.66 12.40
N GLY A 150 -0.58 -1.73 12.28
CA GLY A 150 -1.46 -1.97 11.14
C GLY A 150 -2.71 -1.08 11.14
N LEU A 151 -3.09 -0.60 9.97
CA LEU A 151 -4.31 0.16 9.73
C LEU A 151 -5.31 -0.76 9.01
N THR A 152 -6.23 -1.36 9.77
CA THR A 152 -7.21 -2.29 9.19
C THR A 152 -8.43 -1.57 8.65
N VAL A 153 -8.76 -1.82 7.39
CA VAL A 153 -9.96 -1.31 6.69
C VAL A 153 -10.92 -2.46 6.43
N SER A 154 -12.20 -2.24 6.67
CA SER A 154 -13.28 -3.18 6.38
C SER A 154 -14.56 -2.44 5.99
N ALA A 155 -15.59 -3.17 5.62
CA ALA A 155 -16.93 -2.59 5.38
C ALA A 155 -17.54 -1.90 6.63
N LYS A 156 -16.95 -2.12 7.82
CA LYS A 156 -17.38 -1.49 9.08
C LYS A 156 -16.56 -0.23 9.41
N GLY A 157 -15.65 0.18 8.53
CA GLY A 157 -14.74 1.31 8.70
C GLY A 157 -13.31 0.89 9.07
N VAL A 158 -12.52 1.83 9.62
CA VAL A 158 -11.11 1.63 9.94
C VAL A 158 -10.90 1.30 11.42
N GLY A 159 -10.02 0.34 11.69
CA GLY A 159 -9.62 -0.13 13.01
C GLY A 159 -9.78 -1.65 13.19
N SER A 160 -8.87 -2.26 13.95
CA SER A 160 -8.82 -3.72 14.14
C SER A 160 -10.11 -4.30 14.74
N LYS A 161 -10.81 -3.53 15.59
CA LYS A 161 -12.10 -3.91 16.21
C LYS A 161 -13.28 -3.84 15.22
N LYS A 162 -13.09 -3.25 14.05
CA LYS A 162 -14.13 -3.11 13.01
C LYS A 162 -14.05 -4.21 11.93
N LYS A 163 -13.23 -5.23 12.12
CA LYS A 163 -13.17 -6.37 11.18
C LYS A 163 -14.53 -7.03 10.98
N VAL A 164 -14.80 -7.46 9.76
CA VAL A 164 -15.88 -8.42 9.44
C VAL A 164 -15.41 -9.79 9.92
N ALA A 165 -16.12 -10.41 10.86
CA ALA A 165 -15.61 -11.57 11.61
C ALA A 165 -15.32 -12.79 10.72
N ASP A 166 -16.19 -13.06 9.74
CA ASP A 166 -16.09 -14.25 8.88
C ASP A 166 -15.26 -14.00 7.61
N ALA A 167 -14.84 -12.75 7.38
CA ALA A 167 -14.06 -12.38 6.22
C ALA A 167 -12.55 -12.63 6.44
N PRO A 168 -11.84 -13.16 5.44
CA PRO A 168 -10.37 -13.26 5.52
C PRO A 168 -9.73 -11.89 5.63
N THR A 169 -8.56 -11.85 6.25
CA THR A 169 -7.72 -10.65 6.33
C THR A 169 -6.57 -10.76 5.33
N VAL A 170 -6.46 -9.77 4.46
CA VAL A 170 -5.31 -9.54 3.60
C VAL A 170 -4.46 -8.44 4.26
N GLU A 171 -3.26 -8.78 4.70
CA GLU A 171 -2.32 -7.85 5.31
C GLU A 171 -1.23 -7.52 4.31
N ILE A 172 -0.93 -6.22 4.12
CA ILE A 172 -0.03 -5.75 3.07
C ILE A 172 1.02 -4.83 3.69
N PHE A 173 2.29 -5.15 3.47
CA PHE A 173 3.43 -4.31 3.83
C PHE A 173 3.92 -3.58 2.59
N MET A 174 3.94 -2.27 2.65
CA MET A 174 4.23 -1.39 1.51
C MET A 174 5.11 -0.23 1.94
N ASP A 175 6.02 0.19 1.06
CA ASP A 175 6.74 1.45 1.19
C ASP A 175 6.37 2.35 0.00
N PRO A 176 5.96 3.61 0.21
CA PRO A 176 5.54 4.52 -0.87
C PRO A 176 6.59 4.76 -1.94
N MET A 177 7.88 4.60 -1.61
CA MET A 177 8.97 4.71 -2.57
C MET A 177 9.16 3.44 -3.40
N CYS A 178 8.74 2.27 -2.90
CA CYS A 178 9.01 0.98 -3.51
C CYS A 178 8.30 0.80 -4.86
N PRO A 179 9.03 0.64 -6.00
CA PRO A 179 8.42 0.51 -7.32
C PRO A 179 7.54 -0.74 -7.46
N TRP A 180 7.92 -1.84 -6.78
CA TRP A 180 7.15 -3.08 -6.80
C TRP A 180 5.85 -2.95 -6.02
N CYS A 181 5.83 -2.16 -4.93
CA CYS A 181 4.59 -1.83 -4.20
C CYS A 181 3.58 -1.14 -5.12
N GLY A 182 4.05 -0.14 -5.89
CA GLY A 182 3.17 0.53 -6.86
C GLY A 182 2.69 -0.39 -7.97
N LYS A 183 3.57 -1.26 -8.52
CA LYS A 183 3.18 -2.22 -9.55
C LYS A 183 2.12 -3.21 -9.04
N VAL A 184 2.32 -3.78 -7.86
CA VAL A 184 1.37 -4.72 -7.24
C VAL A 184 0.07 -4.00 -6.88
N GLY A 185 0.14 -2.85 -6.19
CA GLY A 185 -1.03 -2.08 -5.78
C GLY A 185 -1.94 -1.76 -6.97
N ARG A 186 -1.40 -1.20 -8.05
CA ARG A 186 -2.19 -0.86 -9.26
C ARG A 186 -2.94 -2.06 -9.87
N VAL A 187 -2.46 -3.28 -9.66
CA VAL A 187 -3.15 -4.48 -10.16
C VAL A 187 -4.23 -4.95 -9.19
N ILE A 188 -3.95 -4.95 -7.87
CA ILE A 188 -4.87 -5.57 -6.90
C ILE A 188 -5.85 -4.59 -6.24
N ASP A 189 -5.48 -3.32 -6.07
CA ASP A 189 -6.28 -2.33 -5.32
C ASP A 189 -7.73 -2.18 -5.83
N PRO A 190 -8.02 -2.17 -7.14
CA PRO A 190 -9.39 -2.10 -7.61
C PRO A 190 -10.26 -3.25 -7.11
N GLN A 191 -9.69 -4.46 -7.03
CA GLN A 191 -10.41 -5.62 -6.50
C GLN A 191 -10.51 -5.57 -4.98
N LEU A 192 -9.44 -5.14 -4.28
CA LEU A 192 -9.45 -4.98 -2.82
C LEU A 192 -10.55 -4.01 -2.39
N GLN A 193 -10.64 -2.83 -3.01
CA GLN A 193 -11.65 -1.81 -2.67
C GLN A 193 -13.08 -2.34 -2.84
N ARG A 194 -13.34 -3.06 -3.94
CA ARG A 194 -14.66 -3.67 -4.18
C ARG A 194 -14.99 -4.74 -3.14
N MET A 195 -14.01 -5.59 -2.80
CA MET A 195 -14.18 -6.63 -1.78
C MET A 195 -14.33 -6.05 -0.37
N ILE A 196 -13.59 -4.98 -0.03
CA ILE A 196 -13.75 -4.25 1.24
C ILE A 196 -15.18 -3.72 1.36
N SER A 197 -15.63 -2.98 0.35
CA SER A 197 -16.97 -2.35 0.35
C SER A 197 -18.10 -3.37 0.48
N ALA A 198 -17.93 -4.58 -0.08
CA ALA A 198 -18.89 -5.68 0.02
C ALA A 198 -18.77 -6.49 1.32
N GLY A 199 -17.81 -6.19 2.19
CA GLY A 199 -17.55 -6.95 3.41
C GLY A 199 -16.93 -8.32 3.19
N GLN A 200 -16.36 -8.57 2.03
CA GLN A 200 -15.79 -9.86 1.63
C GLN A 200 -14.42 -10.11 2.22
N ILE A 201 -13.65 -9.04 2.49
CA ILE A 201 -12.33 -9.10 3.11
C ILE A 201 -12.14 -7.98 4.13
N ASN A 202 -11.18 -8.16 5.01
CA ASN A 202 -10.53 -7.10 5.75
C ASN A 202 -9.16 -6.85 5.13
N VAL A 203 -8.72 -5.60 4.99
CA VAL A 203 -7.37 -5.27 4.54
C VAL A 203 -6.64 -4.55 5.65
N THR A 204 -5.47 -5.04 6.05
CA THR A 204 -4.57 -4.36 6.99
C THR A 204 -3.39 -3.81 6.22
N TYR A 205 -3.25 -2.49 6.18
CA TYR A 205 -2.09 -1.82 5.59
C TYR A 205 -1.02 -1.58 6.65
N ASN A 206 0.21 -1.96 6.33
CA ASN A 206 1.42 -1.62 7.07
C ASN A 206 2.28 -0.75 6.14
N PHE A 207 2.19 0.57 6.30
CA PHE A 207 3.00 1.51 5.55
C PHE A 207 4.36 1.67 6.21
N LEU A 208 5.42 1.57 5.44
CA LEU A 208 6.80 1.47 5.91
C LEU A 208 7.68 2.50 5.21
N ASN A 209 8.70 2.99 5.93
CA ASN A 209 9.59 4.05 5.47
C ASN A 209 11.06 3.60 5.34
N PHE A 210 11.33 2.31 5.17
CA PHE A 210 12.72 1.83 5.12
C PHE A 210 13.49 2.30 3.87
N LEU A 211 12.80 2.78 2.83
CA LEU A 211 13.38 3.37 1.64
C LEU A 211 13.55 4.89 1.72
N ASP A 212 13.36 5.51 2.88
CA ASP A 212 13.55 6.96 3.05
C ASP A 212 14.94 7.46 2.61
N SER A 213 15.97 6.62 2.74
CA SER A 213 17.32 6.94 2.26
C SER A 213 17.43 7.08 0.74
N ALA A 214 16.47 6.60 -0.03
CA ALA A 214 16.40 6.77 -1.47
C ALA A 214 15.83 8.15 -1.89
N SER A 215 15.32 8.93 -0.92
CA SER A 215 14.80 10.28 -1.14
C SER A 215 15.56 11.33 -0.32
N SER A 216 15.70 12.54 -0.87
CA SER A 216 16.39 13.64 -0.19
C SER A 216 15.57 14.28 0.95
N ASP A 217 14.28 13.98 1.04
CA ASP A 217 13.32 14.65 1.92
C ASP A 217 12.43 13.68 2.72
N GLN A 218 12.86 12.41 2.86
CA GLN A 218 12.16 11.35 3.59
C GLN A 218 10.73 11.15 3.08
N TYR A 219 10.61 10.94 1.77
CA TYR A 219 9.33 10.83 1.08
C TYR A 219 8.40 9.78 1.70
N SER A 220 8.90 8.56 1.99
CA SER A 220 8.08 7.49 2.56
C SER A 220 7.53 7.88 3.92
N SER A 221 8.34 8.43 4.84
CA SER A 221 7.88 8.94 6.14
C SER A 221 6.81 10.02 6.02
N ARG A 222 6.91 10.90 5.03
CA ARG A 222 5.93 11.98 4.81
C ARG A 222 4.60 11.44 4.31
N VAL A 223 4.64 10.51 3.38
CA VAL A 223 3.43 9.85 2.85
C VAL A 223 2.77 8.98 3.93
N ASP A 224 3.54 8.19 4.67
CA ASP A 224 3.01 7.32 5.72
C ASP A 224 2.38 8.13 6.87
N ASN A 225 2.98 9.27 7.21
CA ASN A 225 2.35 10.23 8.13
C ASN A 225 1.00 10.74 7.61
N ALA A 226 0.93 11.11 6.32
CA ALA A 226 -0.32 11.58 5.71
C ALA A 226 -1.39 10.47 5.69
N LEU A 227 -1.01 9.23 5.35
CA LEU A 227 -1.92 8.07 5.39
C LEU A 227 -2.41 7.80 6.82
N ALA A 228 -1.55 7.94 7.83
CA ALA A 228 -1.92 7.79 9.23
C ALA A 228 -2.89 8.90 9.70
N MET A 229 -2.68 10.14 9.24
CA MET A 229 -3.60 11.26 9.52
C MET A 229 -4.97 11.03 8.87
N VAL A 230 -5.01 10.57 7.62
CA VAL A 230 -6.26 10.22 6.94
C VAL A 230 -6.95 9.05 7.63
N ALA A 231 -6.22 8.00 8.02
CA ALA A 231 -6.78 6.87 8.76
C ALA A 231 -7.46 7.31 10.08
N GLN A 232 -6.90 8.30 10.76
CA GLN A 232 -7.41 8.81 12.03
C GLN A 232 -8.59 9.76 11.87
N GLU A 233 -8.55 10.68 10.91
CA GLU A 233 -9.46 11.83 10.85
C GLU A 233 -10.48 11.74 9.70
N ASP A 234 -10.16 10.97 8.65
CA ASP A 234 -11.01 10.80 7.46
C ASP A 234 -10.89 9.36 6.92
N PRO A 235 -11.23 8.36 7.75
CA PRO A 235 -10.95 6.96 7.47
C PRO A 235 -11.60 6.42 6.18
N ASP A 236 -12.70 6.99 5.74
CA ASP A 236 -13.43 6.53 4.55
C ASP A 236 -12.62 6.75 3.26
N HIS A 237 -11.73 7.76 3.23
CA HIS A 237 -10.87 8.03 2.10
C HIS A 237 -9.51 7.32 2.16
N LEU A 238 -9.17 6.60 3.25
CA LEU A 238 -7.89 5.91 3.37
C LEU A 238 -7.59 4.96 2.21
N PRO A 239 -8.49 4.05 1.76
CA PRO A 239 -8.18 3.14 0.66
C PRO A 239 -7.94 3.85 -0.67
N ALA A 240 -8.72 4.91 -0.93
CA ALA A 240 -8.57 5.70 -2.16
C ALA A 240 -7.27 6.51 -2.14
N PHE A 241 -6.89 7.09 -0.99
CA PHE A 241 -5.65 7.83 -0.87
C PHE A 241 -4.43 6.90 -0.91
N ALA A 242 -4.49 5.73 -0.28
CA ALA A 242 -3.46 4.71 -0.40
C ALA A 242 -3.21 4.31 -1.86
N ALA A 243 -4.26 4.01 -2.62
CA ALA A 243 -4.12 3.73 -4.05
C ALA A 243 -3.54 4.91 -4.85
N ALA A 244 -3.92 6.15 -4.49
CA ALA A 244 -3.49 7.36 -5.20
C ALA A 244 -2.00 7.64 -5.03
N VAL A 245 -1.39 7.37 -3.86
CA VAL A 245 0.05 7.58 -3.64
C VAL A 245 0.91 6.58 -4.40
N PHE A 246 0.37 5.41 -4.74
CA PHE A 246 1.02 4.41 -5.58
C PHE A 246 0.65 4.52 -7.08
N ALA A 247 -0.14 5.52 -7.48
CA ALA A 247 -0.49 5.72 -8.87
C ALA A 247 0.73 6.05 -9.73
N ALA A 248 0.74 5.58 -10.99
CA ALA A 248 1.91 5.69 -11.87
C ALA A 248 2.31 7.15 -12.20
N ASP A 249 1.35 8.07 -12.15
CA ASP A 249 1.53 9.50 -12.39
C ASP A 249 2.00 10.27 -11.13
N PHE A 250 2.02 9.60 -9.97
CA PHE A 250 2.33 10.24 -8.70
C PHE A 250 3.55 9.63 -8.00
N GLN A 251 3.66 8.31 -7.92
CA GLN A 251 4.75 7.63 -7.24
C GLN A 251 6.11 8.02 -7.85
N PRO A 252 7.06 8.54 -7.05
CA PRO A 252 8.37 8.91 -7.57
C PRO A 252 9.20 7.67 -7.92
N ASN A 253 10.22 7.88 -8.72
CA ASN A 253 11.16 6.82 -9.08
C ASN A 253 12.25 6.69 -8.02
N GLU A 254 12.45 5.49 -7.48
CA GLU A 254 13.45 5.19 -6.45
C GLU A 254 14.88 5.48 -6.90
N SER A 255 15.22 5.13 -8.16
CA SER A 255 16.58 5.26 -8.68
C SER A 255 16.92 6.67 -9.18
N SER A 256 15.90 7.52 -9.40
CA SER A 256 16.05 8.90 -9.90
C SER A 256 14.99 9.79 -9.23
N TYR A 257 15.09 9.89 -7.90
CA TYR A 257 14.12 10.59 -7.10
C TYR A 257 13.96 12.06 -7.52
N GLN A 258 12.72 12.45 -7.75
CA GLN A 258 12.29 13.82 -7.91
C GLN A 258 11.41 14.20 -6.73
N ALA A 259 11.76 15.25 -6.02
CA ALA A 259 11.05 15.64 -4.81
C ALA A 259 9.55 15.90 -5.04
N VAL A 260 8.74 15.27 -4.23
CA VAL A 260 7.29 15.49 -4.18
C VAL A 260 7.00 16.45 -3.04
N SER A 261 6.57 17.68 -3.35
CA SER A 261 6.25 18.68 -2.33
C SER A 261 5.05 18.28 -1.48
N ASP A 262 4.96 18.82 -0.25
CA ASP A 262 3.79 18.64 0.62
C ASP A 262 2.50 19.15 -0.03
N ALA A 263 2.58 20.24 -0.80
CA ALA A 263 1.44 20.74 -1.56
C ALA A 263 0.96 19.73 -2.61
N ARG A 264 1.87 19.09 -3.34
CA ARG A 264 1.51 18.05 -4.33
C ARG A 264 0.92 16.81 -3.66
N LEU A 265 1.42 16.43 -2.49
CA LEU A 265 0.87 15.33 -1.69
C LEU A 265 -0.54 15.68 -1.19
N ALA A 266 -0.74 16.90 -0.69
CA ALA A 266 -2.03 17.41 -0.26
C ALA A 266 -3.04 17.47 -1.43
N ASP A 267 -2.62 17.96 -2.60
CA ASP A 267 -3.46 17.99 -3.79
C ASP A 267 -3.87 16.58 -4.25
N LYS A 268 -2.96 15.60 -4.16
CA LYS A 268 -3.27 14.20 -4.47
C LYS A 268 -4.34 13.63 -3.53
N ALA A 269 -4.24 13.94 -2.22
CA ALA A 269 -5.22 13.53 -1.23
C ALA A 269 -6.60 14.17 -1.49
N VAL A 270 -6.63 15.48 -1.75
CA VAL A 270 -7.88 16.21 -2.07
C VAL A 270 -8.51 15.68 -3.36
N GLY A 271 -7.70 15.30 -4.34
CA GLY A 271 -8.16 14.70 -5.58
C GLY A 271 -8.95 13.39 -5.42
N VAL A 272 -8.81 12.71 -4.27
CA VAL A 272 -9.57 11.49 -3.93
C VAL A 272 -10.60 11.71 -2.83
N GLY A 273 -10.87 12.97 -2.43
CA GLY A 273 -11.94 13.34 -1.51
C GLY A 273 -11.50 13.72 -0.10
N VAL A 274 -10.21 13.61 0.25
CA VAL A 274 -9.71 14.03 1.57
C VAL A 274 -9.94 15.55 1.75
N PRO A 275 -10.51 16.00 2.87
CA PRO A 275 -10.73 17.42 3.13
C PRO A 275 -9.45 18.25 3.04
N ARG A 276 -9.48 19.39 2.33
CA ARG A 276 -8.34 20.30 2.17
C ARG A 276 -7.72 20.69 3.54
N ALA A 277 -8.56 21.00 4.52
CA ALA A 277 -8.10 21.37 5.87
C ALA A 277 -7.28 20.26 6.58
N LEU A 278 -7.55 18.99 6.28
CA LEU A 278 -6.73 17.87 6.76
C LEU A 278 -5.44 17.76 5.95
N ALA A 279 -5.54 17.80 4.62
CA ALA A 279 -4.42 17.63 3.72
C ALA A 279 -3.33 18.71 3.93
N ASP A 280 -3.70 19.96 4.17
CA ASP A 280 -2.78 21.07 4.44
C ASP A 280 -1.97 20.89 5.75
N ARG A 281 -2.38 19.97 6.62
CA ARG A 281 -1.65 19.64 7.86
C ARG A 281 -0.65 18.51 7.73
N PHE A 282 -0.55 17.83 6.59
CA PHE A 282 0.37 16.70 6.40
C PHE A 282 1.83 17.06 6.70
N ALA A 283 2.24 18.29 6.35
CA ALA A 283 3.59 18.81 6.63
C ALA A 283 3.94 18.89 8.13
N GLN A 284 2.94 18.85 9.04
CA GLN A 284 3.17 18.88 10.49
C GLN A 284 3.90 17.62 11.00
N GLY A 285 3.82 16.50 10.26
CA GLY A 285 4.53 15.28 10.61
C GLY A 285 4.07 14.63 11.91
N THR A 286 2.80 14.79 12.29
CA THR A 286 2.22 14.40 13.59
C THR A 286 2.54 12.96 13.99
N TYR A 287 2.49 12.04 13.04
CA TYR A 287 2.69 10.60 13.29
C TYR A 287 4.05 10.07 12.83
N ARG A 288 4.99 10.91 12.34
CA ARG A 288 6.31 10.45 11.88
C ARG A 288 7.08 9.63 12.93
N PRO A 289 7.14 10.04 14.23
CA PRO A 289 7.80 9.21 15.24
C PRO A 289 7.15 7.83 15.42
N TRP A 290 5.84 7.71 15.21
CA TRP A 290 5.13 6.43 15.23
C TRP A 290 5.45 5.61 13.97
N VAL A 291 5.45 6.21 12.79
CA VAL A 291 5.84 5.55 11.51
C VAL A 291 7.23 4.92 11.63
N ASP A 292 8.20 5.63 12.19
CA ASP A 292 9.56 5.10 12.41
C ASP A 292 9.57 3.85 13.29
N LYS A 293 8.72 3.80 14.33
CA LYS A 293 8.63 2.62 15.21
C LYS A 293 7.85 1.48 14.58
N VAL A 294 6.81 1.78 13.79
CA VAL A 294 6.12 0.76 12.97
C VAL A 294 7.11 0.09 12.03
N ASN A 295 7.88 0.87 11.26
CA ASN A 295 8.89 0.34 10.36
C ASN A 295 9.95 -0.50 11.10
N ALA A 296 10.53 0.05 12.18
CA ALA A 296 11.55 -0.64 12.97
C ALA A 296 11.07 -1.99 13.54
N TYR A 297 9.79 -2.09 13.88
CA TYR A 297 9.19 -3.34 14.33
C TYR A 297 8.86 -4.28 13.16
N ALA A 298 8.16 -3.77 12.13
CA ALA A 298 7.64 -4.57 11.02
C ALA A 298 8.72 -5.38 10.30
N ILE A 299 9.89 -4.78 10.03
CA ILE A 299 11.01 -5.47 9.36
C ILE A 299 11.60 -6.62 10.19
N THR A 300 11.30 -6.68 11.48
CA THR A 300 11.75 -7.76 12.39
C THR A 300 10.74 -8.91 12.50
N ARG A 301 9.51 -8.73 11.98
CA ARG A 301 8.43 -9.72 12.08
C ARG A 301 8.80 -11.01 11.37
N LYS A 302 8.88 -12.11 12.14
CA LYS A 302 9.25 -13.43 11.63
C LYS A 302 8.16 -14.05 10.78
N ASP A 303 6.90 -13.76 11.10
CA ASP A 303 5.71 -14.23 10.38
C ASP A 303 5.52 -13.56 9.02
N ALA A 304 6.15 -12.39 8.79
CA ALA A 304 6.11 -11.66 7.54
C ALA A 304 7.34 -11.91 6.63
N LYS A 305 8.22 -12.82 7.01
CA LYS A 305 9.39 -13.21 6.23
C LYS A 305 9.04 -14.29 5.21
N ASP A 306 9.72 -14.25 4.07
CA ASP A 306 9.61 -15.26 3.03
C ASP A 306 10.23 -16.62 3.46
N ALA A 307 10.21 -17.60 2.55
CA ALA A 307 10.78 -18.93 2.80
C ALA A 307 12.31 -18.92 3.02
N LYS A 308 12.99 -17.83 2.65
CA LYS A 308 14.44 -17.64 2.90
C LYS A 308 14.73 -16.92 4.22
N GLY A 309 13.68 -16.47 4.92
CA GLY A 309 13.82 -15.71 6.14
C GLY A 309 14.06 -14.21 5.90
N GLU A 310 13.79 -13.70 4.70
CA GLU A 310 13.98 -12.32 4.31
C GLU A 310 12.65 -11.54 4.37
N PHE A 311 12.72 -10.29 4.81
CA PHE A 311 11.61 -9.35 4.75
C PHE A 311 11.80 -8.41 3.54
N SER A 312 10.75 -8.20 2.78
CA SER A 312 10.76 -7.28 1.64
C SER A 312 9.40 -6.62 1.44
N THR A 313 9.33 -5.57 0.62
CA THR A 313 8.07 -4.99 0.18
C THR A 313 7.93 -5.09 -1.35
N PRO A 314 6.72 -5.32 -1.84
CA PRO A 314 5.52 -5.63 -1.06
C PRO A 314 5.56 -7.06 -0.48
N THR A 315 5.16 -7.22 0.77
CA THR A 315 4.79 -8.53 1.33
C THR A 315 3.29 -8.55 1.53
N ILE A 316 2.64 -9.63 1.10
CA ILE A 316 1.21 -9.84 1.34
C ILE A 316 1.04 -11.10 2.17
N MET A 317 0.23 -10.98 3.23
CA MET A 317 -0.18 -12.12 4.04
C MET A 317 -1.69 -12.32 3.91
N ILE A 318 -2.12 -13.57 3.89
CA ILE A 318 -3.54 -13.95 3.93
C ILE A 318 -3.77 -14.75 5.20
N ASN A 319 -4.65 -14.25 6.06
CA ASN A 319 -4.94 -14.83 7.38
C ASN A 319 -3.65 -15.15 8.17
N GLY A 320 -2.72 -14.18 8.24
CA GLY A 320 -1.48 -14.26 9.01
C GLY A 320 -0.41 -15.18 8.41
N ARG A 321 -0.50 -15.53 7.12
CA ARG A 321 0.51 -16.37 6.43
C ARG A 321 0.97 -15.66 5.15
N VAL A 322 2.27 -15.59 4.95
CA VAL A 322 2.85 -15.02 3.72
C VAL A 322 2.30 -15.72 2.50
N TRP A 323 1.83 -14.94 1.56
CA TRP A 323 1.39 -15.38 0.24
C TRP A 323 2.52 -15.13 -0.76
N ASP A 324 3.02 -16.19 -1.38
CA ASP A 324 4.12 -16.10 -2.35
C ASP A 324 3.67 -15.36 -3.63
N LEU A 325 3.98 -14.07 -3.69
CA LEU A 325 3.64 -13.19 -4.81
C LEU A 325 4.29 -13.64 -6.12
N THR A 326 5.53 -14.13 -6.05
CA THR A 326 6.28 -14.58 -7.24
C THR A 326 5.64 -15.82 -7.84
N ALA A 327 5.35 -16.83 -7.01
CA ALA A 327 4.65 -18.03 -7.47
C ALA A 327 3.24 -17.69 -7.95
N ALA A 328 2.52 -16.81 -7.25
CA ALA A 328 1.18 -16.38 -7.61
C ALA A 328 1.14 -15.68 -8.98
N ALA A 329 2.01 -14.70 -9.22
CA ALA A 329 2.13 -14.02 -10.50
C ALA A 329 2.48 -14.99 -11.62
N LYS A 330 3.50 -15.84 -11.40
CA LYS A 330 3.93 -16.85 -12.39
C LYS A 330 2.79 -17.80 -12.77
N SER A 331 1.96 -18.22 -11.82
CA SER A 331 0.85 -19.15 -12.07
C SER A 331 -0.25 -18.58 -12.94
N GLN A 332 -0.33 -17.27 -13.08
CA GLN A 332 -1.34 -16.56 -13.89
C GLN A 332 -0.74 -15.93 -15.17
N GLY A 333 0.53 -16.17 -15.45
CA GLY A 333 1.21 -15.68 -16.65
C GLY A 333 1.88 -14.32 -16.51
N GLY A 334 1.82 -13.69 -15.33
CA GLY A 334 2.50 -12.41 -15.08
C GLY A 334 1.91 -11.62 -13.91
N LEU A 335 2.61 -10.55 -13.54
CA LEU A 335 2.19 -9.65 -12.47
C LEU A 335 0.87 -8.94 -12.79
N GLU A 336 0.61 -8.66 -14.05
CA GLU A 336 -0.60 -8.02 -14.56
C GLU A 336 -1.88 -8.81 -14.31
N HIS A 337 -1.75 -10.08 -13.90
CA HIS A 337 -2.85 -10.98 -13.55
C HIS A 337 -2.86 -11.37 -12.05
N LEU A 338 -2.12 -10.64 -11.21
CA LEU A 338 -2.04 -10.92 -9.78
C LEU A 338 -3.40 -10.80 -9.07
N ASP A 339 -4.28 -9.96 -9.59
CA ASP A 339 -5.68 -9.84 -9.13
C ASP A 339 -6.42 -11.18 -9.24
N ARG A 340 -6.26 -11.91 -10.36
CA ARG A 340 -6.84 -13.24 -10.55
C ARG A 340 -6.24 -14.28 -9.59
N ALA A 341 -4.92 -14.19 -9.38
CA ALA A 341 -4.24 -15.04 -8.42
C ALA A 341 -4.78 -14.82 -7.01
N LEU A 342 -4.99 -13.56 -6.61
CA LEU A 342 -5.54 -13.20 -5.31
C LEU A 342 -6.97 -13.76 -5.15
N LEU A 343 -7.84 -13.59 -6.12
CA LEU A 343 -9.19 -14.13 -6.08
C LEU A 343 -9.20 -15.66 -5.94
N LYS A 344 -8.34 -16.36 -6.68
CA LYS A 344 -8.17 -17.81 -6.54
C LYS A 344 -7.68 -18.18 -5.13
N ALA A 345 -6.67 -17.47 -4.62
CA ALA A 345 -6.13 -17.71 -3.27
C ALA A 345 -7.19 -17.52 -2.18
N LEU A 346 -8.08 -16.56 -2.35
CA LEU A 346 -9.20 -16.31 -1.45
C LEU A 346 -10.38 -17.28 -1.66
N GLY A 347 -10.42 -17.99 -2.79
CA GLY A 347 -11.55 -18.83 -3.18
C GLY A 347 -12.80 -18.02 -3.48
N LEU A 348 -12.64 -16.88 -4.14
CA LEU A 348 -13.73 -16.00 -4.58
C LEU A 348 -13.76 -15.96 -6.11
N LYS A 349 -14.95 -16.16 -6.70
CA LYS A 349 -15.12 -16.06 -8.14
C LYS A 349 -15.10 -14.59 -8.59
N SER A 350 -14.54 -14.29 -9.75
CA SER A 350 -14.46 -12.93 -10.26
C SER A 350 -15.82 -12.24 -10.37
N GLN A 351 -16.86 -12.98 -10.76
CA GLN A 351 -18.23 -12.49 -10.83
C GLN A 351 -18.87 -12.15 -9.49
N ASP A 352 -18.33 -12.69 -8.38
CA ASP A 352 -18.85 -12.48 -7.03
C ASP A 352 -18.17 -11.30 -6.31
N VAL A 353 -17.12 -10.71 -6.92
CA VAL A 353 -16.39 -9.58 -6.37
C VAL A 353 -17.28 -8.34 -6.27
N GLY A 354 -17.36 -7.76 -5.07
CA GLY A 354 -18.20 -6.59 -4.77
C GLY A 354 -19.68 -6.93 -4.52
N HIS A 355 -20.06 -8.20 -4.53
CA HIS A 355 -21.42 -8.63 -4.22
C HIS A 355 -21.55 -9.03 -2.75
N GLN A 356 -22.35 -8.28 -1.99
CA GLN A 356 -22.64 -8.58 -0.58
C GLN A 356 -23.18 -10.00 -0.40
N GLY A 357 -22.75 -10.67 0.67
CA GLY A 357 -23.14 -12.04 0.97
C GLY A 357 -22.41 -13.12 0.17
N LYS A 358 -21.59 -12.75 -0.83
CA LYS A 358 -20.72 -13.67 -1.55
C LYS A 358 -19.33 -13.66 -0.90
N MET A 359 -19.09 -14.59 0.00
CA MET A 359 -17.88 -14.62 0.81
C MET A 359 -16.79 -15.49 0.18
N PRO A 360 -15.50 -15.12 0.35
CA PRO A 360 -14.37 -15.99 0.05
C PRO A 360 -14.48 -17.33 0.80
N SER A 361 -14.24 -18.43 0.10
CA SER A 361 -14.43 -19.78 0.68
C SER A 361 -13.43 -20.13 1.77
N ILE A 362 -12.29 -19.43 1.85
CA ILE A 362 -11.30 -19.66 2.93
C ILE A 362 -11.75 -19.09 4.28
N GLY A 363 -12.70 -18.13 4.30
CA GLY A 363 -13.13 -17.47 5.53
C GLY A 363 -12.00 -16.83 6.33
N ALA A 364 -12.27 -16.45 7.59
CA ALA A 364 -11.34 -15.73 8.45
C ALA A 364 -10.12 -16.56 8.92
N GLN A 365 -10.15 -17.88 8.82
CA GLN A 365 -9.13 -18.78 9.39
C GLN A 365 -8.46 -19.69 8.36
N GLY A 366 -9.00 -19.77 7.16
CA GLY A 366 -8.47 -20.66 6.12
C GLY A 366 -7.12 -20.22 5.57
N LYS A 367 -6.37 -21.19 5.05
CA LYS A 367 -5.16 -20.91 4.29
C LYS A 367 -5.51 -20.44 2.89
N ALA A 368 -4.67 -19.62 2.31
CA ALA A 368 -4.75 -19.31 0.89
C ALA A 368 -4.78 -20.60 0.05
N LEU A 369 -5.70 -20.66 -0.89
CA LEU A 369 -5.77 -21.80 -1.81
C LEU A 369 -4.58 -21.79 -2.75
N ALA A 370 -4.11 -22.99 -3.12
CA ALA A 370 -3.04 -23.11 -4.11
C ALA A 370 -3.50 -22.54 -5.46
N VAL A 371 -2.71 -21.65 -6.01
CA VAL A 371 -2.94 -21.06 -7.33
C VAL A 371 -2.18 -21.91 -8.34
N LYS A 372 -2.92 -22.82 -9.02
CA LYS A 372 -2.38 -23.69 -10.07
C LYS A 372 -2.56 -23.05 -11.43
#